data_b95275be1fc197585179268346e4f2b0
#
_entry.id   b95275be1fc197585179268346e4f2b0
#
_cell.length_a   1.000
_cell.length_b   1.000
_cell.length_c   1.000
_cell.angle_alpha   90.00
_cell.angle_beta   90.00
_cell.angle_gamma   90.00
#
_symmetry.space_group_name_H-M   'P 1'
#
loop_
_entity.id
_entity.type
_entity.pdbx_description
1 polymer ?
#
loop_
_entity_poly.entity_id
_entity_poly.type
_entity_poly.pdbx_seq_one_letter_code
_entity_poly.pdbx_strand_id
1 'polypeptide(L)'
;MYLQTRNGAKINSNTFENGYTFEAFYYLPSSWDSEQNAWSSLFSRRGSAGDAGIHGEEADKDEPIVTLSISNDRELQWRVYPLESQNGTTNWGHETPFDQWWHAAVVNNGSMTKMYVDGSEVARNPAQKAHGLTTLNKPWMLGGFEYGGKLDQIFYGSIGDVRIVDRAISPEEFMFRPDLDSSTGK
;
A
#
# COMPACT_ATOMS: atom_id res chain seq x y z
N MET A 1 9.33 3.63 -13.45
CA MET A 1 8.62 4.95 -13.54
C MET A 1 7.76 5.09 -12.31
N TYR A 2 7.65 6.28 -11.75
CA TYR A 2 6.76 6.55 -10.62
C TYR A 2 5.93 7.80 -10.90
N LEU A 3 4.82 7.94 -10.18
CA LEU A 3 3.96 9.11 -10.19
C LEU A 3 3.90 9.69 -8.77
N GLN A 4 3.62 10.98 -8.69
CA GLN A 4 3.49 11.69 -7.42
C GLN A 4 2.34 12.70 -7.52
N THR A 5 1.57 12.81 -6.44
CA THR A 5 0.54 13.87 -6.36
C THR A 5 1.21 15.25 -6.36
N ARG A 6 0.54 16.22 -6.98
CA ARG A 6 1.03 17.60 -7.00
C ARG A 6 1.00 18.20 -5.59
N ASN A 7 1.90 19.11 -5.31
CA ASN A 7 1.84 19.94 -4.11
C ASN A 7 0.46 20.62 -4.04
N GLY A 8 -0.16 20.58 -2.85
CA GLY A 8 -1.49 21.14 -2.64
C GLY A 8 -2.66 20.32 -3.18
N ALA A 9 -2.43 19.11 -3.68
CA ALA A 9 -3.53 18.19 -4.01
C ALA A 9 -4.35 17.88 -2.75
N LYS A 10 -5.69 17.90 -2.87
CA LYS A 10 -6.60 17.68 -1.71
C LYS A 10 -6.31 16.38 -0.96
N ILE A 11 -5.94 15.33 -1.67
CA ILE A 11 -5.61 14.04 -1.06
C ILE A 11 -4.40 14.11 -0.12
N ASN A 12 -3.49 15.06 -0.32
CA ASN A 12 -2.32 15.25 0.53
C ASN A 12 -2.68 15.74 1.94
N SER A 13 -3.83 16.37 2.11
CA SER A 13 -4.33 16.86 3.39
C SER A 13 -5.41 15.96 4.02
N ASN A 14 -5.77 14.88 3.36
CA ASN A 14 -6.71 13.92 3.93
C ASN A 14 -6.02 13.05 4.97
N THR A 15 -6.59 12.97 6.17
CA THR A 15 -6.08 12.18 7.29
C THR A 15 -6.64 10.77 7.34
N PHE A 16 -7.73 10.50 6.64
CA PHE A 16 -8.41 9.20 6.64
C PHE A 16 -8.82 8.68 8.03
N GLU A 17 -9.10 9.58 8.97
CA GLU A 17 -9.40 9.25 10.36
C GLU A 17 -10.62 8.34 10.55
N ASN A 18 -11.57 8.41 9.61
CA ASN A 18 -12.80 7.62 9.67
C ASN A 18 -12.70 6.28 8.93
N GLY A 19 -11.52 5.92 8.49
CA GLY A 19 -11.26 4.74 7.68
C GLY A 19 -10.87 5.07 6.25
N TYR A 20 -10.53 4.04 5.51
CA TYR A 20 -10.07 4.19 4.13
C TYR A 20 -10.20 2.89 3.35
N THR A 21 -10.11 3.02 2.04
CA THR A 21 -9.87 1.92 1.12
C THR A 21 -8.84 2.34 0.08
N PHE A 22 -7.81 1.53 -0.08
CA PHE A 22 -6.79 1.66 -1.10
C PHE A 22 -6.84 0.43 -1.99
N GLU A 23 -6.99 0.64 -3.29
CA GLU A 23 -7.07 -0.44 -4.27
C GLU A 23 -6.11 -0.23 -5.42
N ALA A 24 -5.53 -1.31 -5.90
CA ALA A 24 -4.75 -1.33 -7.13
C ALA A 24 -4.85 -2.65 -7.85
N PHE A 25 -4.82 -2.59 -9.17
CA PHE A 25 -4.40 -3.73 -9.98
C PHE A 25 -2.89 -3.68 -10.16
N TYR A 26 -2.24 -4.82 -9.99
CA TYR A 26 -0.80 -4.93 -10.20
C TYR A 26 -0.43 -6.25 -10.85
N TYR A 27 0.70 -6.22 -11.55
CA TYR A 27 1.30 -7.36 -12.22
C TYR A 27 2.76 -7.49 -11.82
N LEU A 28 3.16 -8.66 -11.37
CA LEU A 28 4.52 -8.98 -10.97
C LEU A 28 5.12 -9.94 -11.98
N PRO A 29 6.16 -9.55 -12.76
CA PRO A 29 6.76 -10.44 -13.75
C PRO A 29 7.65 -11.50 -13.08
N SER A 30 7.81 -12.65 -13.72
CA SER A 30 8.72 -13.73 -13.27
C SER A 30 10.20 -13.35 -13.24
N SER A 31 10.54 -12.22 -13.86
CA SER A 31 11.88 -11.61 -13.76
C SER A 31 12.10 -10.77 -12.49
N TRP A 32 11.10 -10.68 -11.60
CA TRP A 32 11.25 -10.03 -10.31
C TRP A 32 12.25 -10.80 -9.44
N ASP A 33 13.13 -10.10 -8.77
CA ASP A 33 14.20 -10.65 -7.96
C ASP A 33 14.22 -10.03 -6.57
N SER A 34 14.28 -10.85 -5.53
CA SER A 34 14.18 -10.38 -4.14
C SER A 34 15.39 -9.55 -3.70
N GLU A 35 16.57 -9.77 -4.25
CA GLU A 35 17.78 -9.01 -3.88
C GLU A 35 17.74 -7.59 -4.46
N GLN A 36 17.08 -7.41 -5.61
CA GLN A 36 17.05 -6.14 -6.33
C GLN A 36 15.74 -5.39 -6.20
N ASN A 37 14.62 -6.11 -6.06
CA ASN A 37 13.28 -5.55 -6.19
C ASN A 37 12.42 -5.68 -4.92
N ALA A 38 12.96 -6.24 -3.84
CA ALA A 38 12.26 -6.32 -2.57
C ALA A 38 11.85 -4.93 -2.04
N TRP A 39 10.77 -4.90 -1.26
CA TRP A 39 10.21 -3.71 -0.64
C TRP A 39 9.69 -2.68 -1.64
N SER A 40 9.64 -3.04 -2.91
CA SER A 40 9.11 -2.17 -3.96
C SER A 40 7.65 -1.80 -3.71
N SER A 41 7.34 -0.50 -3.81
CA SER A 41 6.07 0.04 -3.35
C SER A 41 5.09 0.30 -4.50
N LEU A 42 3.87 -0.22 -4.34
CA LEU A 42 2.71 0.14 -5.17
C LEU A 42 2.24 1.56 -4.82
N PHE A 43 2.02 1.79 -3.52
CA PHE A 43 1.65 3.09 -2.97
C PHE A 43 2.55 3.42 -1.80
N SER A 44 2.83 4.70 -1.64
CA SER A 44 3.38 5.21 -0.41
C SER A 44 2.91 6.63 -0.14
N ARG A 45 2.89 7.02 1.12
CA ARG A 45 2.75 8.40 1.51
C ARG A 45 4.02 8.81 2.23
N ARG A 46 4.71 9.81 1.68
CA ARG A 46 5.93 10.32 2.26
C ARG A 46 5.67 10.93 3.63
N GLY A 47 6.59 10.69 4.54
CA GLY A 47 6.60 11.29 5.87
C GLY A 47 7.94 11.08 6.52
N SER A 48 8.22 11.83 7.56
CA SER A 48 9.33 11.58 8.45
C SER A 48 8.82 11.09 9.80
N ALA A 49 9.66 10.42 10.57
CA ALA A 49 9.34 9.97 11.92
C ALA A 49 8.81 11.11 12.81
N GLY A 50 9.38 12.30 12.67
CA GLY A 50 8.92 13.48 13.37
C GLY A 50 7.51 13.92 12.98
N ASP A 51 7.16 13.83 11.70
CA ASP A 51 5.82 14.18 11.21
C ASP A 51 4.75 13.20 11.71
N ALA A 52 5.12 11.96 11.91
CA ALA A 52 4.20 10.91 12.36
C ALA A 52 4.19 10.69 13.87
N GLY A 53 5.03 11.38 14.61
CA GLY A 53 5.21 11.18 16.05
C GLY A 53 5.84 9.84 16.40
N ILE A 54 6.58 9.26 15.46
CA ILE A 54 7.14 7.94 15.59
C ILE A 54 8.52 7.95 16.19
N HIS A 55 8.78 6.92 16.92
CA HIS A 55 10.01 6.28 17.38
C HIS A 55 11.12 7.18 17.90
N GLY A 56 11.17 8.45 17.58
CA GLY A 56 12.20 9.39 17.99
C GLY A 56 13.62 8.99 17.58
N GLU A 57 13.76 7.90 16.82
CA GLU A 57 15.03 7.34 16.42
C GLU A 57 15.43 7.79 15.03
N GLU A 58 16.74 7.95 14.82
CA GLU A 58 17.24 8.48 13.56
C GLU A 58 17.00 7.56 12.35
N ALA A 59 16.92 6.26 12.59
CA ALA A 59 16.71 5.26 11.53
C ALA A 59 15.37 5.39 10.82
N ASP A 60 14.35 5.90 11.49
CA ASP A 60 12.97 5.94 10.98
C ASP A 60 12.57 7.29 10.39
N LYS A 61 13.48 8.26 10.37
CA LYS A 61 13.17 9.64 9.95
C LYS A 61 12.68 9.76 8.52
N ASP A 62 13.08 8.86 7.67
CA ASP A 62 12.81 8.90 6.23
C ASP A 62 11.87 7.81 5.77
N GLU A 63 11.33 6.99 6.68
CA GLU A 63 10.38 5.95 6.33
C GLU A 63 9.03 6.53 5.91
N PRO A 64 8.37 5.92 4.92
CA PRO A 64 7.04 6.35 4.52
C PRO A 64 6.05 6.07 5.65
N ILE A 65 5.10 6.97 5.84
CA ILE A 65 4.05 6.80 6.86
C ILE A 65 3.16 5.62 6.55
N VAL A 66 2.96 5.37 5.29
CA VAL A 66 2.18 4.23 4.82
C VAL A 66 2.73 3.73 3.50
N THR A 67 2.76 2.42 3.35
CA THR A 67 3.13 1.77 2.09
C THR A 67 2.34 0.49 1.85
N LEU A 68 1.94 0.27 0.61
CA LEU A 68 1.56 -1.02 0.06
C LEU A 68 2.71 -1.49 -0.81
N SER A 69 3.38 -2.56 -0.42
CA SER A 69 4.63 -3.02 -1.04
C SER A 69 4.68 -4.54 -1.22
N ILE A 70 5.64 -4.98 -2.01
CA ILE A 70 6.03 -6.40 -2.12
C ILE A 70 7.29 -6.61 -1.28
N SER A 71 7.23 -7.49 -0.29
CA SER A 71 8.34 -7.79 0.62
C SER A 71 9.47 -8.57 -0.07
N ASN A 72 10.56 -8.84 0.66
CA ASN A 72 11.64 -9.73 0.20
C ASN A 72 11.17 -11.17 -0.01
N ASP A 73 10.15 -11.62 0.72
CA ASP A 73 9.51 -12.93 0.56
C ASP A 73 8.39 -12.93 -0.49
N ARG A 74 8.32 -11.88 -1.30
CA ARG A 74 7.32 -11.66 -2.35
C ARG A 74 5.88 -11.60 -1.83
N GLU A 75 5.69 -11.24 -0.58
CA GLU A 75 4.38 -11.09 0.03
C GLU A 75 3.85 -9.68 -0.15
N LEU A 76 2.55 -9.55 -0.42
CA LEU A 76 1.87 -8.25 -0.40
C LEU A 76 1.72 -7.78 1.04
N GLN A 77 2.23 -6.58 1.33
CA GLN A 77 2.28 -6.03 2.68
C GLN A 77 1.75 -4.60 2.72
N TRP A 78 0.84 -4.33 3.64
CA TRP A 78 0.42 -2.98 4.03
C TRP A 78 1.07 -2.60 5.35
N ARG A 79 1.79 -1.50 5.35
CA ARG A 79 2.48 -0.99 6.53
C ARG A 79 2.03 0.41 6.87
N VAL A 80 1.74 0.65 8.14
CA VAL A 80 1.38 1.97 8.67
C VAL A 80 2.32 2.32 9.82
N TYR A 81 2.95 3.46 9.73
CA TYR A 81 3.74 4.06 10.80
C TYR A 81 2.88 5.13 11.51
N PRO A 82 2.97 5.31 12.80
CA PRO A 82 4.00 4.93 13.80
C PRO A 82 3.82 3.61 14.51
N LEU A 83 3.00 2.73 14.06
CA LEU A 83 2.76 1.48 14.78
C LEU A 83 3.98 0.55 14.71
N GLU A 84 4.26 -0.14 15.81
CA GLU A 84 5.26 -1.20 15.84
C GLU A 84 4.97 -2.26 14.76
N SER A 85 5.99 -2.98 14.30
CA SER A 85 5.89 -3.91 13.19
C SER A 85 4.67 -4.82 13.25
N GLN A 86 4.47 -5.48 14.38
CA GLN A 86 3.36 -6.41 14.57
C GLN A 86 1.97 -5.74 14.56
N ASN A 87 1.90 -4.47 14.92
CA ASN A 87 0.65 -3.72 14.95
C ASN A 87 0.44 -2.91 13.66
N GLY A 88 1.55 -2.46 13.06
CA GLY A 88 1.55 -1.63 11.87
C GLY A 88 1.52 -2.39 10.56
N THR A 89 1.68 -3.72 10.58
CA THR A 89 1.79 -4.52 9.36
C THR A 89 0.58 -5.44 9.19
N THR A 90 -0.05 -5.38 8.02
CA THR A 90 -1.03 -6.36 7.54
C THR A 90 -0.45 -7.04 6.32
N ASN A 91 -0.22 -8.33 6.39
CA ASN A 91 0.54 -9.08 5.40
C ASN A 91 -0.24 -10.28 4.86
N TRP A 92 -0.22 -10.46 3.56
CA TRP A 92 -0.72 -11.68 2.92
C TRP A 92 0.37 -12.74 2.95
N GLY A 93 0.49 -13.54 3.98
CA GLY A 93 1.58 -14.50 4.23
C GLY A 93 1.75 -15.59 3.17
N HIS A 94 1.62 -15.25 1.89
CA HIS A 94 1.84 -16.10 0.73
C HIS A 94 2.59 -15.34 -0.33
N GLU A 95 3.49 -16.03 -1.02
CA GLU A 95 4.19 -15.48 -2.17
C GLU A 95 3.20 -15.10 -3.28
N THR A 96 3.24 -13.85 -3.72
CA THR A 96 2.45 -13.38 -4.86
C THR A 96 2.84 -14.15 -6.12
N PRO A 97 1.93 -14.89 -6.78
CA PRO A 97 2.24 -15.54 -8.04
C PRO A 97 2.61 -14.56 -9.15
N PHE A 98 3.54 -14.99 -10.01
CA PHE A 98 4.03 -14.20 -11.13
C PHE A 98 3.12 -14.25 -12.36
N ASP A 99 3.39 -13.35 -13.29
CA ASP A 99 2.90 -13.34 -14.67
C ASP A 99 1.37 -13.27 -14.80
N GLN A 100 0.71 -12.68 -13.80
CA GLN A 100 -0.72 -12.40 -13.86
C GLN A 100 -1.06 -11.12 -13.12
N TRP A 101 -2.21 -10.55 -13.46
CA TRP A 101 -2.75 -9.41 -12.78
C TRP A 101 -3.46 -9.82 -11.49
N TRP A 102 -3.25 -9.04 -10.45
CA TRP A 102 -3.90 -9.17 -9.16
C TRP A 102 -4.62 -7.89 -8.82
N HIS A 103 -5.78 -8.01 -8.22
CA HIS A 103 -6.43 -6.90 -7.54
C HIS A 103 -6.10 -6.98 -6.05
N ALA A 104 -5.53 -5.91 -5.51
CA ALA A 104 -5.31 -5.75 -4.07
C ALA A 104 -6.22 -4.65 -3.53
N ALA A 105 -6.85 -4.90 -2.39
CA ALA A 105 -7.56 -3.87 -1.65
C ALA A 105 -7.17 -3.91 -0.17
N VAL A 106 -6.91 -2.73 0.40
CA VAL A 106 -6.69 -2.56 1.83
C VAL A 106 -7.81 -1.70 2.37
N VAL A 107 -8.58 -2.25 3.29
CA VAL A 107 -9.77 -1.61 3.88
C VAL A 107 -9.56 -1.43 5.37
N ASN A 108 -9.66 -0.20 5.85
CA ASN A 108 -9.73 0.10 7.28
C ASN A 108 -11.08 0.71 7.61
N ASN A 109 -11.79 0.14 8.57
CA ASN A 109 -13.11 0.59 8.99
C ASN A 109 -13.11 1.45 10.27
N GLY A 110 -11.94 1.98 10.64
CA GLY A 110 -11.74 2.74 11.88
C GLY A 110 -11.28 1.88 13.04
N SER A 111 -11.60 0.59 13.07
CA SER A 111 -11.27 -0.31 14.17
C SER A 111 -10.23 -1.38 13.82
N MET A 112 -10.14 -1.76 12.56
CA MET A 112 -9.16 -2.74 12.07
C MET A 112 -8.87 -2.54 10.59
N THR A 113 -7.74 -3.10 10.17
CA THR A 113 -7.39 -3.21 8.75
C THR A 113 -7.65 -4.64 8.25
N LYS A 114 -8.18 -4.73 7.05
CA LYS A 114 -8.32 -5.97 6.28
C LYS A 114 -7.65 -5.82 4.93
N MET A 115 -7.07 -6.91 4.46
CA MET A 115 -6.49 -6.99 3.11
C MET A 115 -7.26 -8.01 2.30
N TYR A 116 -7.50 -7.65 1.05
CA TYR A 116 -8.20 -8.49 0.08
C TYR A 116 -7.31 -8.66 -1.16
N VAL A 117 -7.35 -9.85 -1.72
CA VAL A 117 -6.78 -10.15 -3.03
C VAL A 117 -7.88 -10.80 -3.87
N ASP A 118 -8.13 -10.24 -5.05
CA ASP A 118 -9.22 -10.66 -5.95
C ASP A 118 -10.57 -10.81 -5.22
N GLY A 119 -10.89 -9.82 -4.38
CA GLY A 119 -12.13 -9.77 -3.61
C GLY A 119 -12.19 -10.70 -2.40
N SER A 120 -11.22 -11.59 -2.21
CA SER A 120 -11.16 -12.52 -1.07
C SER A 120 -10.36 -11.92 0.09
N GLU A 121 -10.90 -11.94 1.30
CA GLU A 121 -10.16 -11.52 2.50
C GLU A 121 -9.01 -12.48 2.78
N VAL A 122 -7.77 -11.97 2.71
CA VAL A 122 -6.53 -12.76 2.87
C VAL A 122 -5.80 -12.48 4.18
N ALA A 123 -6.03 -11.32 4.77
CA ALA A 123 -5.43 -10.94 6.05
C ALA A 123 -6.30 -9.95 6.80
N ARG A 124 -6.14 -9.93 8.12
CA ARG A 124 -6.75 -8.91 9.00
C ARG A 124 -5.82 -8.53 10.14
N ASN A 125 -5.84 -7.28 10.52
CA ASN A 125 -5.08 -6.78 11.66
C ASN A 125 -5.98 -5.94 12.59
N PRO A 126 -6.46 -6.53 13.69
CA PRO A 126 -7.32 -5.82 14.64
C PRO A 126 -6.58 -4.77 15.46
N ALA A 127 -5.26 -4.81 15.49
CA ALA A 127 -4.45 -3.79 16.16
C ALA A 127 -4.26 -2.53 15.32
N GLN A 128 -4.42 -2.65 13.99
CA GLN A 128 -4.22 -1.54 13.05
C GLN A 128 -5.52 -0.75 12.86
N LYS A 129 -5.79 0.14 13.80
CA LYS A 129 -6.91 1.07 13.74
C LYS A 129 -6.61 2.21 12.75
N ALA A 130 -7.64 2.91 12.30
CA ALA A 130 -7.45 4.16 11.57
C ALA A 130 -7.04 5.28 12.54
N HIS A 131 -5.75 5.42 12.76
CA HIS A 131 -5.21 6.50 13.58
C HIS A 131 -5.06 7.82 12.83
N GLY A 132 -5.57 7.87 11.61
CA GLY A 132 -5.22 8.90 10.68
C GLY A 132 -3.85 8.65 10.05
N LEU A 133 -3.75 8.91 8.78
CA LEU A 133 -2.47 8.92 8.08
C LEU A 133 -1.91 10.35 8.24
N THR A 134 -1.23 10.57 9.35
CA THR A 134 -1.07 11.87 10.00
C THR A 134 -0.17 12.88 9.31
N THR A 135 0.54 12.51 8.26
CA THR A 135 1.40 13.46 7.57
C THR A 135 0.62 14.31 6.59
N LEU A 136 0.26 15.49 7.03
CA LEU A 136 -0.45 16.46 6.20
C LEU A 136 0.47 17.09 5.15
N ASN A 137 -0.09 17.35 3.98
CA ASN A 137 0.55 18.04 2.86
C ASN A 137 1.78 17.34 2.26
N LYS A 138 2.04 16.09 2.62
CA LYS A 138 3.06 15.27 1.96
C LYS A 138 2.44 14.54 0.77
N PRO A 139 3.18 14.39 -0.32
CA PRO A 139 2.67 13.76 -1.52
C PRO A 139 2.44 12.26 -1.32
N TRP A 140 1.45 11.74 -2.05
CA TRP A 140 1.32 10.33 -2.32
C TRP A 140 2.18 9.96 -3.52
N MET A 141 2.81 8.81 -3.45
CA MET A 141 3.59 8.24 -4.53
C MET A 141 2.96 6.94 -5.00
N LEU A 142 3.05 6.70 -6.30
CA LEU A 142 2.62 5.48 -6.96
C LEU A 142 3.82 4.88 -7.69
N GLY A 143 4.15 3.64 -7.39
CA GLY A 143 5.25 2.92 -8.02
C GLY A 143 6.63 3.21 -7.44
N GLY A 144 6.71 3.60 -6.18
CA GLY A 144 7.96 3.81 -5.47
C GLY A 144 7.80 4.62 -4.21
N PHE A 145 8.88 4.78 -3.45
CA PHE A 145 8.92 5.72 -2.32
C PHE A 145 10.33 6.30 -2.12
N GLU A 146 10.42 7.31 -1.29
CA GLU A 146 11.71 7.88 -0.88
C GLU A 146 12.17 7.22 0.43
N TYR A 147 13.40 6.73 0.42
CA TYR A 147 14.10 6.22 1.58
C TYR A 147 15.42 6.98 1.76
N GLY A 148 15.73 7.41 2.98
CA GLY A 148 16.94 8.17 3.25
C GLY A 148 17.06 9.46 2.42
N GLY A 149 15.93 10.13 2.12
CA GLY A 149 15.89 11.33 1.30
C GLY A 149 16.14 11.09 -0.20
N LYS A 150 16.17 9.83 -0.62
CA LYS A 150 16.36 9.44 -2.03
C LYS A 150 15.16 8.63 -2.50
N LEU A 151 14.79 8.84 -3.76
CA LEU A 151 13.86 7.98 -4.44
C LEU A 151 14.47 6.58 -4.54
N ASP A 152 13.79 5.60 -3.98
CA ASP A 152 14.24 4.23 -3.90
C ASP A 152 13.06 3.26 -4.10
N GLN A 153 13.31 1.97 -4.10
CA GLN A 153 12.33 0.89 -4.09
C GLN A 153 11.19 1.09 -5.11
N ILE A 154 11.61 1.40 -6.33
CA ILE A 154 10.70 1.52 -7.48
C ILE A 154 10.02 0.18 -7.72
N PHE A 155 8.69 0.20 -7.89
CA PHE A 155 7.93 -0.99 -8.18
C PHE A 155 8.41 -1.64 -9.48
N TYR A 156 8.81 -2.90 -9.39
CA TYR A 156 9.25 -3.70 -10.52
C TYR A 156 8.10 -4.55 -11.02
N GLY A 157 7.37 -4.02 -11.97
CA GLY A 157 6.17 -4.64 -12.54
C GLY A 157 5.29 -3.58 -13.20
N SER A 158 4.01 -3.88 -13.31
CA SER A 158 3.02 -2.94 -13.83
C SER A 158 1.97 -2.64 -12.77
N ILE A 159 1.52 -1.39 -12.72
CA ILE A 159 0.40 -0.94 -11.89
C ILE A 159 -0.69 -0.49 -12.85
N GLY A 160 -1.87 -1.05 -12.69
CA GLY A 160 -3.06 -0.70 -13.46
C GLY A 160 -3.88 0.42 -12.79
N ASP A 161 -5.19 0.25 -12.80
CA ASP A 161 -6.08 1.20 -12.17
C ASP A 161 -5.89 1.23 -10.65
N VAL A 162 -6.01 2.43 -10.10
CA VAL A 162 -5.79 2.73 -8.69
C VAL A 162 -6.95 3.56 -8.17
N ARG A 163 -7.48 3.20 -7.01
CA ARG A 163 -8.51 3.96 -6.33
C ARG A 163 -8.17 4.15 -4.85
N ILE A 164 -8.38 5.37 -4.36
CA ILE A 164 -8.27 5.72 -2.95
C ILE A 164 -9.59 6.33 -2.52
N VAL A 165 -10.20 5.78 -1.46
CA VAL A 165 -11.47 6.22 -0.89
C VAL A 165 -11.27 6.50 0.59
N ASP A 166 -11.86 7.57 1.10
CA ASP A 166 -11.77 8.01 2.50
C ASP A 166 -12.83 7.36 3.41
N ARG A 167 -13.24 6.16 3.08
CA ARG A 167 -14.11 5.30 3.88
C ARG A 167 -13.82 3.83 3.60
N ALA A 168 -14.24 2.96 4.49
CA ALA A 168 -14.32 1.55 4.19
C ALA A 168 -15.43 1.29 3.15
N ILE A 169 -15.11 0.47 2.14
CA ILE A 169 -16.09 -0.06 1.18
C ILE A 169 -16.14 -1.58 1.28
N SER A 170 -17.24 -2.16 0.84
CA SER A 170 -17.41 -3.61 0.81
C SER A 170 -16.79 -4.22 -0.45
N PRO A 171 -16.48 -5.53 -0.45
CA PRO A 171 -15.91 -6.19 -1.63
C PRO A 171 -16.77 -6.05 -2.90
N GLU A 172 -18.09 -5.92 -2.76
CA GLU A 172 -19.01 -5.72 -3.89
C GLU A 172 -18.87 -4.34 -4.55
N GLU A 173 -18.25 -3.39 -3.83
CA GLU A 173 -17.95 -2.05 -4.34
C GLU A 173 -16.53 -1.95 -4.95
N PHE A 174 -15.71 -3.01 -4.87
CA PHE A 174 -14.32 -2.98 -5.37
C PHE A 174 -14.27 -2.74 -6.88
N MET A 175 -13.10 -2.24 -7.31
CA MET A 175 -12.84 -2.09 -8.73
C MET A 175 -12.90 -3.45 -9.44
N PHE A 176 -13.50 -3.46 -10.61
CA PHE A 176 -13.66 -4.64 -11.44
C PHE A 176 -13.05 -4.41 -12.82
N ARG A 177 -12.34 -5.40 -13.33
CA ARG A 177 -11.78 -5.40 -14.69
C ARG A 177 -12.30 -6.63 -15.46
N PRO A 178 -13.32 -6.46 -16.28
CA PRO A 178 -13.94 -7.59 -17.00
C PRO A 178 -13.01 -8.27 -17.99
N ASP A 179 -11.98 -7.57 -18.46
CA ASP A 179 -10.96 -8.10 -19.38
C ASP A 179 -9.96 -9.05 -18.70
N LEU A 180 -9.84 -9.03 -17.38
CA LEU A 180 -8.99 -9.94 -16.63
C LEU A 180 -9.71 -11.23 -16.21
N ASP A 181 -11.04 -11.16 -16.00
CA ASP A 181 -11.86 -12.30 -15.61
C ASP A 181 -12.22 -13.24 -16.79
N SER A 182 -12.01 -12.80 -18.02
CA SER A 182 -12.35 -13.59 -19.20
C SER A 182 -11.32 -14.68 -19.57
N SER A 183 -10.20 -14.78 -18.85
CA SER A 183 -9.14 -15.77 -19.15
C SER A 183 -9.36 -17.15 -18.51
N THR A 184 -10.44 -17.35 -17.73
CA THR A 184 -10.74 -18.65 -17.09
C THR A 184 -11.78 -19.49 -17.84
N GLY A 185 -12.05 -19.21 -19.09
CA GLY A 185 -13.04 -19.91 -19.87
C GLY A 185 -12.57 -20.30 -21.27
N LYS A 186 -11.65 -21.27 -21.40
CA LYS A 186 -11.62 -22.27 -22.49
C LYS A 186 -10.58 -23.34 -22.20
#